data_c4c8ca8753db0a6b0083e23a4d69141f
#
_entry.id   c4c8ca8753db0a6b0083e23a4d69141f
#
_cell.length_a   1.000
_cell.length_b   1.000
_cell.length_c   1.000
_cell.angle_alpha   90.00
_cell.angle_beta   90.00
_cell.angle_gamma   90.00
#
_symmetry.space_group_name_H-M   'P 1'
#
loop_
_entity.id
_entity.type
_entity.pdbx_description
1 polymer ?
#
loop_
_entity_poly.entity_id
_entity_poly.type
_entity_poly.pdbx_seq_one_letter_code
_entity_poly.pdbx_strand_id
1 'polypeptide(L)'
;LRTIKFLAVGITAAFMAFACGAGNTSTATSSPNAATAVMADSKAADLRLALDNLLGEHVFLAAKATGAALRGGTSDPEFAAYGAKLGTNGTDLGALIGVAYGTDAQNQFNALWSAHNGFFVDYTVGVATNDAAKKAAAVDNLKTKYIVPFAAFLAGPTGLPQNTLVDVLTAHVLDTAAVVDDQGAKNYTKAYADLRTAYAQLYKIGDALAGGISAKVSSKFPGNPNNSAVQLRVNLNELFQEHLYLASMATSAALRYGATDPEFVAAGTALNTNGTDIGAAVGSLYGADAQNQFNALWSAHNGFFVDYTIGVATKDAAKKGAAVDNLKMKYITPFSAFLSGATGVPQDALAGLLTTHILTTAAIVDDQGAKDWAKASTDDRTAAHDMQMIADPLGAAFVKKFPAKFTS
;
A
#
# COMPACT_ATOMS: atom_id res chain seq x y z
N LEU A 1 -23.89 -10.51 -34.07
CA LEU A 1 -22.43 -10.20 -34.22
C LEU A 1 -22.26 -8.70 -34.27
N ARG A 2 -21.88 -8.06 -33.18
CA ARG A 2 -21.37 -6.69 -33.15
C ARG A 2 -20.04 -6.72 -32.41
N THR A 3 -18.99 -6.50 -33.17
CA THR A 3 -17.60 -6.40 -32.71
C THR A 3 -17.41 -5.15 -31.87
N ILE A 4 -17.11 -5.30 -30.60
CA ILE A 4 -16.70 -4.19 -29.73
C ILE A 4 -15.18 -4.10 -29.80
N LYS A 5 -14.69 -3.01 -30.37
CA LYS A 5 -13.27 -2.67 -30.40
C LYS A 5 -12.87 -2.09 -29.04
N PHE A 6 -11.94 -2.73 -28.38
CA PHE A 6 -11.26 -2.15 -27.22
C PHE A 6 -10.37 -1.01 -27.67
N LEU A 7 -10.64 0.19 -27.14
CA LEU A 7 -9.79 1.37 -27.32
C LEU A 7 -8.75 1.35 -26.20
N ALA A 8 -7.50 1.07 -26.55
CA ALA A 8 -6.37 1.22 -25.64
C ALA A 8 -6.11 2.73 -25.47
N VAL A 9 -6.37 3.25 -24.27
CA VAL A 9 -5.97 4.60 -23.90
C VAL A 9 -4.51 4.55 -23.44
N GLY A 10 -3.61 4.90 -24.34
CA GLY A 10 -2.22 5.16 -24.01
C GLY A 10 -2.09 6.49 -23.29
N ILE A 11 -1.65 6.48 -22.04
CA ILE A 11 -1.28 7.68 -21.30
C ILE A 11 0.12 8.07 -21.75
N THR A 12 0.20 9.05 -22.65
CA THR A 12 1.45 9.69 -23.05
C THR A 12 1.79 10.76 -22.00
N ALA A 13 2.82 10.54 -21.21
CA ALA A 13 3.37 11.57 -20.33
C ALA A 13 4.02 12.67 -21.17
N ALA A 14 3.41 13.85 -21.19
CA ALA A 14 3.97 15.02 -21.85
C ALA A 14 5.05 15.63 -20.94
N PHE A 15 6.31 15.52 -21.35
CA PHE A 15 7.42 16.29 -20.79
C PHE A 15 7.30 17.73 -21.32
N MET A 16 6.95 18.68 -20.45
CA MET A 16 7.13 20.09 -20.76
C MET A 16 8.59 20.49 -20.47
N ALA A 17 9.33 20.70 -21.55
CA ALA A 17 10.64 21.36 -21.51
C ALA A 17 10.43 22.87 -21.36
N PHE A 18 10.85 23.46 -20.23
CA PHE A 18 10.98 24.91 -20.12
C PHE A 18 12.33 25.36 -20.69
N ALA A 19 12.29 26.19 -21.73
CA ALA A 19 13.44 26.83 -22.33
C ALA A 19 14.01 27.93 -21.41
N CYS A 20 15.33 27.89 -21.16
CA CYS A 20 16.06 28.95 -20.51
C CYS A 20 16.17 30.20 -21.41
N GLY A 21 15.63 31.33 -20.93
CA GLY A 21 15.99 32.65 -21.45
C GLY A 21 17.21 33.18 -20.70
N ALA A 22 18.21 33.59 -21.47
CA ALA A 22 19.45 34.19 -20.97
C ALA A 22 19.26 35.70 -20.66
N GLY A 23 19.92 36.16 -19.59
CA GLY A 23 20.30 37.55 -19.41
C GLY A 23 20.15 38.08 -17.99
N ASN A 24 21.20 38.10 -17.19
CA ASN A 24 21.86 39.29 -16.66
C ASN A 24 22.89 38.90 -15.59
N THR A 25 24.13 39.29 -15.82
CA THR A 25 25.22 39.19 -14.86
C THR A 25 25.03 40.20 -13.73
N SER A 26 24.67 39.69 -12.52
CA SER A 26 24.84 40.42 -11.26
C SER A 26 25.81 39.63 -10.42
N THR A 27 26.94 40.20 -10.08
CA THR A 27 27.93 39.68 -9.12
C THR A 27 27.28 39.65 -7.75
N ALA A 28 26.75 38.49 -7.35
CA ALA A 28 26.29 38.24 -6.00
C ALA A 28 27.45 37.67 -5.17
N THR A 29 27.79 38.38 -4.11
CA THR A 29 28.60 37.92 -3.00
C THR A 29 28.08 36.58 -2.47
N SER A 30 28.95 35.57 -2.43
CA SER A 30 28.66 34.23 -1.94
C SER A 30 28.22 34.28 -0.48
N SER A 31 26.92 34.11 -0.23
CA SER A 31 26.39 33.69 1.07
C SER A 31 26.81 32.26 1.36
N PRO A 32 27.10 31.88 2.63
CA PRO A 32 27.53 30.53 2.96
C PRO A 32 26.40 29.52 2.72
N ASN A 33 26.71 28.50 1.94
CA ASN A 33 26.03 27.20 1.81
C ASN A 33 24.57 27.15 2.31
N ALA A 34 23.63 27.50 1.45
CA ALA A 34 22.29 26.96 1.56
C ALA A 34 22.40 25.46 1.19
N ALA A 35 22.26 24.58 2.17
CA ALA A 35 22.23 23.14 1.95
C ALA A 35 21.14 22.86 0.90
N THR A 36 21.53 22.31 -0.25
CA THR A 36 20.60 21.99 -1.32
C THR A 36 19.74 20.82 -0.85
N ALA A 37 18.42 20.99 -0.82
CA ALA A 37 17.50 19.92 -0.47
C ALA A 37 17.71 18.71 -1.40
N VAL A 38 17.73 17.52 -0.83
CA VAL A 38 17.85 16.28 -1.60
C VAL A 38 16.53 16.01 -2.31
N MET A 39 16.60 15.59 -3.58
CA MET A 39 15.40 15.30 -4.36
C MET A 39 14.82 13.94 -3.97
N ALA A 40 13.47 13.88 -3.85
CA ALA A 40 12.73 12.63 -3.67
C ALA A 40 12.57 11.86 -5.00
N ASP A 41 12.90 12.47 -6.13
CA ASP A 41 12.63 11.96 -7.47
C ASP A 41 13.90 11.44 -8.12
N SER A 42 13.91 10.14 -8.41
CA SER A 42 14.91 9.49 -9.26
C SER A 42 14.38 8.12 -9.67
N LYS A 43 14.93 7.53 -10.74
CA LYS A 43 14.54 6.16 -11.13
C LYS A 43 14.82 5.14 -10.03
N ALA A 44 15.84 5.34 -9.21
CA ALA A 44 16.12 4.50 -8.05
C ALA A 44 15.07 4.68 -6.95
N ALA A 45 14.61 5.90 -6.70
CA ALA A 45 13.52 6.20 -5.77
C ALA A 45 12.18 5.62 -6.26
N ASP A 46 11.89 5.74 -7.56
CA ASP A 46 10.67 5.16 -8.15
C ASP A 46 10.67 3.64 -8.11
N LEU A 47 11.83 3.00 -8.34
CA LEU A 47 11.98 1.54 -8.17
C LEU A 47 11.69 1.12 -6.73
N ARG A 48 12.26 1.84 -5.75
CA ARG A 48 12.02 1.57 -4.32
C ARG A 48 10.54 1.66 -4.01
N LEU A 49 9.90 2.76 -4.35
CA LEU A 49 8.48 2.96 -4.09
C LEU A 49 7.60 1.89 -4.76
N ALA A 50 7.92 1.52 -6.00
CA ALA A 50 7.17 0.49 -6.71
C ALA A 50 7.32 -0.90 -6.05
N LEU A 51 8.53 -1.27 -5.62
CA LEU A 51 8.76 -2.52 -4.89
C LEU A 51 8.03 -2.51 -3.54
N ASP A 52 8.16 -1.42 -2.78
CA ASP A 52 7.56 -1.28 -1.46
C ASP A 52 6.04 -1.37 -1.53
N ASN A 53 5.41 -0.61 -2.44
CA ASN A 53 3.96 -0.62 -2.61
C ASN A 53 3.44 -1.99 -3.08
N LEU A 54 4.11 -2.66 -4.02
CA LEU A 54 3.69 -3.98 -4.48
C LEU A 54 3.89 -5.07 -3.43
N LEU A 55 4.96 -5.01 -2.65
CA LEU A 55 5.20 -5.94 -1.55
C LEU A 55 4.22 -5.70 -0.39
N GLY A 56 3.92 -4.44 -0.06
CA GLY A 56 2.90 -4.10 0.93
C GLY A 56 1.50 -4.56 0.48
N GLU A 57 1.13 -4.29 -0.77
CA GLU A 57 -0.12 -4.78 -1.36
C GLU A 57 -0.23 -6.31 -1.26
N HIS A 58 0.87 -7.02 -1.52
CA HIS A 58 0.92 -8.49 -1.48
C HIS A 58 0.38 -9.05 -0.15
N VAL A 59 0.84 -8.54 0.99
CA VAL A 59 0.43 -9.09 2.29
C VAL A 59 -1.04 -8.79 2.60
N PHE A 60 -1.57 -7.64 2.20
CA PHE A 60 -2.99 -7.33 2.38
C PHE A 60 -3.89 -8.20 1.49
N LEU A 61 -3.52 -8.40 0.22
CA LEU A 61 -4.25 -9.30 -0.68
C LEU A 61 -4.21 -10.74 -0.18
N ALA A 62 -3.05 -11.19 0.34
CA ALA A 62 -2.90 -12.51 0.96
C ALA A 62 -3.79 -12.64 2.19
N ALA A 63 -3.79 -11.65 3.11
CA ALA A 63 -4.63 -11.68 4.32
C ALA A 63 -6.13 -11.69 3.99
N LYS A 64 -6.56 -10.95 2.96
CA LYS A 64 -7.97 -10.98 2.48
C LYS A 64 -8.32 -12.34 1.89
N ALA A 65 -7.45 -12.91 1.05
CA ALA A 65 -7.68 -14.22 0.45
C ALA A 65 -7.71 -15.33 1.52
N THR A 66 -6.71 -15.39 2.42
CA THR A 66 -6.66 -16.40 3.47
C THR A 66 -7.83 -16.29 4.45
N GLY A 67 -8.21 -15.05 4.84
CA GLY A 67 -9.38 -14.80 5.66
C GLY A 67 -10.68 -15.28 4.99
N ALA A 68 -10.84 -15.07 3.68
CA ALA A 68 -11.99 -15.61 2.93
C ALA A 68 -11.98 -17.14 2.89
N ALA A 69 -10.83 -17.77 2.64
CA ALA A 69 -10.69 -19.23 2.65
C ALA A 69 -10.99 -19.84 4.02
N LEU A 70 -10.59 -19.19 5.12
CA LEU A 70 -10.90 -19.62 6.48
C LEU A 70 -12.40 -19.54 6.81
N ARG A 71 -13.13 -18.61 6.18
CA ARG A 71 -14.58 -18.46 6.37
C ARG A 71 -15.41 -19.38 5.49
N GLY A 72 -15.10 -19.45 4.19
CA GLY A 72 -15.92 -20.11 3.18
C GLY A 72 -15.23 -21.26 2.43
N GLY A 73 -13.99 -21.57 2.79
CA GLY A 73 -13.17 -22.55 2.07
C GLY A 73 -12.56 -21.98 0.78
N THR A 74 -11.79 -22.80 0.07
CA THR A 74 -11.11 -22.40 -1.17
C THR A 74 -12.05 -22.25 -2.38
N SER A 75 -13.32 -22.61 -2.24
CA SER A 75 -14.38 -22.35 -3.24
C SER A 75 -15.12 -21.03 -3.02
N ASP A 76 -14.79 -20.27 -1.98
CA ASP A 76 -15.40 -18.98 -1.71
C ASP A 76 -15.10 -17.97 -2.84
N PRO A 77 -16.10 -17.25 -3.38
CA PRO A 77 -15.89 -16.27 -4.44
C PRO A 77 -14.96 -15.11 -4.03
N GLU A 78 -14.95 -14.71 -2.75
CA GLU A 78 -14.03 -13.70 -2.23
C GLU A 78 -12.60 -14.21 -2.26
N PHE A 79 -12.36 -15.48 -1.84
CA PHE A 79 -11.04 -16.11 -1.95
C PHE A 79 -10.55 -16.14 -3.40
N ALA A 80 -11.40 -16.55 -4.35
CA ALA A 80 -11.04 -16.59 -5.76
C ALA A 80 -10.68 -15.20 -6.30
N ALA A 81 -11.44 -14.17 -5.94
CA ALA A 81 -11.23 -12.80 -6.40
C ALA A 81 -9.90 -12.21 -5.87
N TYR A 82 -9.64 -12.28 -4.57
CA TYR A 82 -8.38 -11.79 -3.98
C TYR A 82 -7.18 -12.65 -4.37
N GLY A 83 -7.35 -13.96 -4.52
CA GLY A 83 -6.32 -14.85 -5.06
C GLY A 83 -5.90 -14.48 -6.48
N ALA A 84 -6.87 -14.12 -7.35
CA ALA A 84 -6.57 -13.63 -8.70
C ALA A 84 -5.78 -12.30 -8.67
N LYS A 85 -6.12 -11.36 -7.75
CA LYS A 85 -5.38 -10.10 -7.60
C LYS A 85 -3.98 -10.32 -7.02
N LEU A 86 -3.84 -11.26 -6.11
CA LEU A 86 -2.54 -11.70 -5.60
C LEU A 86 -1.65 -12.26 -6.72
N GLY A 87 -2.23 -13.02 -7.66
CA GLY A 87 -1.54 -13.46 -8.87
C GLY A 87 -1.12 -12.30 -9.78
N THR A 88 -1.98 -11.30 -9.97
CA THR A 88 -1.66 -10.09 -10.76
C THR A 88 -0.54 -9.29 -10.09
N ASN A 89 -0.60 -9.09 -8.78
CA ASN A 89 0.46 -8.42 -8.00
C ASN A 89 1.81 -9.12 -8.19
N GLY A 90 1.84 -10.46 -8.14
CA GLY A 90 3.07 -11.22 -8.43
C GLY A 90 3.61 -10.99 -9.84
N THR A 91 2.71 -10.88 -10.85
CA THR A 91 3.09 -10.55 -12.22
C THR A 91 3.69 -9.16 -12.34
N ASP A 92 3.13 -8.18 -11.63
CA ASP A 92 3.62 -6.79 -11.60
C ASP A 92 5.01 -6.71 -10.93
N LEU A 93 5.24 -7.43 -9.83
CA LEU A 93 6.56 -7.58 -9.22
C LEU A 93 7.56 -8.22 -10.17
N GLY A 94 7.16 -9.31 -10.84
CA GLY A 94 7.97 -9.98 -11.86
C GLY A 94 8.34 -9.05 -13.01
N ALA A 95 7.43 -8.17 -13.43
CA ALA A 95 7.70 -7.18 -14.48
C ALA A 95 8.82 -6.19 -14.07
N LEU A 96 8.87 -5.75 -12.81
CA LEU A 96 9.98 -4.92 -12.30
C LEU A 96 11.32 -5.68 -12.37
N ILE A 97 11.33 -6.97 -12.01
CA ILE A 97 12.52 -7.83 -12.15
C ILE A 97 12.91 -7.96 -13.62
N GLY A 98 11.92 -8.11 -14.52
CA GLY A 98 12.14 -8.16 -15.97
C GLY A 98 12.76 -6.87 -16.53
N VAL A 99 12.31 -5.71 -16.08
CA VAL A 99 12.93 -4.41 -16.43
C VAL A 99 14.38 -4.35 -15.98
N ALA A 100 14.67 -4.85 -14.77
CA ALA A 100 16.03 -4.84 -14.24
C ALA A 100 16.95 -5.84 -14.95
N TYR A 101 16.53 -7.09 -15.12
CA TYR A 101 17.40 -8.23 -15.46
C TYR A 101 16.98 -9.04 -16.69
N GLY A 102 15.86 -8.69 -17.34
CA GLY A 102 15.36 -9.37 -18.55
C GLY A 102 14.38 -10.50 -18.27
N THR A 103 13.86 -11.07 -19.36
CA THR A 103 12.73 -12.01 -19.36
C THR A 103 13.00 -13.31 -18.60
N ASP A 104 14.23 -13.83 -18.65
CA ASP A 104 14.57 -15.09 -17.97
C ASP A 104 14.49 -14.92 -16.45
N ALA A 105 15.01 -13.79 -15.93
CA ALA A 105 14.89 -13.44 -14.51
C ALA A 105 13.44 -13.23 -14.08
N GLN A 106 12.63 -12.58 -14.93
CA GLN A 106 11.19 -12.43 -14.69
C GLN A 106 10.48 -13.78 -14.60
N ASN A 107 10.75 -14.70 -15.52
CA ASN A 107 10.14 -16.02 -15.53
C ASN A 107 10.52 -16.84 -14.30
N GLN A 108 11.78 -16.80 -13.91
CA GLN A 108 12.25 -17.48 -12.68
C GLN A 108 11.62 -16.88 -11.42
N PHE A 109 11.54 -15.55 -11.33
CA PHE A 109 10.83 -14.87 -10.25
C PHE A 109 9.37 -15.33 -10.17
N ASN A 110 8.63 -15.27 -11.29
CA ASN A 110 7.21 -15.61 -11.35
C ASN A 110 6.96 -17.06 -10.93
N ALA A 111 7.83 -17.99 -11.30
CA ALA A 111 7.70 -19.40 -10.92
C ALA A 111 7.85 -19.60 -9.41
N LEU A 112 8.87 -19.01 -8.78
CA LEU A 112 9.11 -19.09 -7.35
C LEU A 112 8.01 -18.37 -6.54
N TRP A 113 7.58 -17.18 -7.03
CA TRP A 113 6.55 -16.36 -6.39
C TRP A 113 5.18 -17.05 -6.40
N SER A 114 4.79 -17.61 -7.55
CA SER A 114 3.53 -18.35 -7.65
C SER A 114 3.52 -19.60 -6.77
N ALA A 115 4.65 -20.31 -6.68
CA ALA A 115 4.76 -21.50 -5.84
C ALA A 115 4.52 -21.19 -4.36
N HIS A 116 5.09 -20.09 -3.82
CA HIS A 116 4.89 -19.77 -2.40
C HIS A 116 3.45 -19.38 -2.08
N ASN A 117 2.75 -18.68 -2.98
CA ASN A 117 1.33 -18.42 -2.82
C ASN A 117 0.52 -19.73 -2.69
N GLY A 118 0.86 -20.76 -3.50
CA GLY A 118 0.24 -22.08 -3.41
C GLY A 118 0.51 -22.77 -2.06
N PHE A 119 1.71 -22.65 -1.52
CA PHE A 119 2.04 -23.22 -0.21
C PHE A 119 1.30 -22.52 0.93
N PHE A 120 1.03 -21.22 0.83
CA PHE A 120 0.18 -20.50 1.78
C PHE A 120 -1.29 -20.90 1.68
N VAL A 121 -1.79 -21.25 0.50
CA VAL A 121 -3.13 -21.88 0.37
C VAL A 121 -3.17 -23.19 1.11
N ASP A 122 -2.17 -24.07 0.95
CA ASP A 122 -2.09 -25.34 1.67
C ASP A 122 -2.01 -25.13 3.19
N TYR A 123 -1.22 -24.13 3.64
CA TYR A 123 -1.15 -23.75 5.05
C TYR A 123 -2.52 -23.33 5.59
N THR A 124 -3.23 -22.46 4.85
CA THR A 124 -4.56 -21.95 5.22
C THR A 124 -5.58 -23.08 5.30
N VAL A 125 -5.56 -24.04 4.37
CA VAL A 125 -6.40 -25.22 4.41
C VAL A 125 -6.06 -26.06 5.66
N GLY A 126 -4.78 -26.23 6.00
CA GLY A 126 -4.35 -26.92 7.24
C GLY A 126 -4.89 -26.26 8.50
N VAL A 127 -4.93 -24.91 8.54
CA VAL A 127 -5.55 -24.16 9.65
C VAL A 127 -7.07 -24.38 9.67
N ALA A 128 -7.75 -24.24 8.52
CA ALA A 128 -9.20 -24.35 8.40
C ALA A 128 -9.72 -25.74 8.79
N THR A 129 -8.94 -26.78 8.51
CA THR A 129 -9.28 -28.18 8.81
C THR A 129 -8.67 -28.71 10.11
N ASN A 130 -7.94 -27.89 10.85
CA ASN A 130 -7.16 -28.28 12.03
C ASN A 130 -6.19 -29.45 11.74
N ASP A 131 -5.60 -29.47 10.54
CA ASP A 131 -4.66 -30.49 10.09
C ASP A 131 -3.21 -30.03 10.32
N ALA A 132 -2.63 -30.45 11.43
CA ALA A 132 -1.26 -30.12 11.82
C ALA A 132 -0.22 -30.69 10.84
N ALA A 133 -0.48 -31.86 10.22
CA ALA A 133 0.43 -32.46 9.26
C ALA A 133 0.48 -31.64 7.95
N LYS A 134 -0.68 -31.19 7.47
CA LYS A 134 -0.77 -30.30 6.29
C LYS A 134 -0.10 -28.96 6.55
N LYS A 135 -0.30 -28.33 7.72
CA LYS A 135 0.42 -27.12 8.12
C LYS A 135 1.94 -27.33 8.08
N ALA A 136 2.43 -28.40 8.72
CA ALA A 136 3.85 -28.70 8.77
C ALA A 136 4.45 -28.93 7.36
N ALA A 137 3.75 -29.66 6.50
CA ALA A 137 4.17 -29.89 5.12
C ALA A 137 4.21 -28.58 4.31
N ALA A 138 3.26 -27.67 4.49
CA ALA A 138 3.25 -26.36 3.85
C ALA A 138 4.45 -25.50 4.30
N VAL A 139 4.76 -25.48 5.59
CA VAL A 139 5.95 -24.78 6.14
C VAL A 139 7.25 -25.37 5.59
N ASP A 140 7.36 -26.70 5.49
CA ASP A 140 8.54 -27.34 4.90
C ASP A 140 8.70 -26.98 3.42
N ASN A 141 7.61 -26.98 2.65
CA ASN A 141 7.61 -26.54 1.26
C ASN A 141 8.01 -25.06 1.13
N LEU A 142 7.46 -24.16 1.98
CA LEU A 142 7.86 -22.76 2.01
C LEU A 142 9.35 -22.61 2.27
N LYS A 143 9.90 -23.37 3.21
CA LYS A 143 11.34 -23.33 3.53
C LYS A 143 12.20 -23.88 2.40
N THR A 144 11.90 -25.08 1.90
CA THR A 144 12.79 -25.83 1.00
C THR A 144 12.59 -25.49 -0.47
N LYS A 145 11.36 -25.12 -0.89
CA LYS A 145 11.00 -24.86 -2.28
C LYS A 145 10.79 -23.38 -2.60
N TYR A 146 10.75 -22.51 -1.59
CA TYR A 146 10.65 -21.06 -1.78
C TYR A 146 11.79 -20.30 -1.11
N ILE A 147 11.91 -20.26 0.21
CA ILE A 147 12.87 -19.39 0.91
C ILE A 147 14.30 -19.62 0.39
N VAL A 148 14.78 -20.87 0.42
CA VAL A 148 16.18 -21.17 0.04
C VAL A 148 16.43 -20.89 -1.44
N PRO A 149 15.63 -21.39 -2.41
CA PRO A 149 15.87 -21.10 -3.82
C PRO A 149 15.61 -19.63 -4.19
N PHE A 150 14.67 -18.95 -3.55
CA PHE A 150 14.40 -17.53 -3.83
C PHE A 150 15.51 -16.63 -3.28
N ALA A 151 16.04 -16.92 -2.09
CA ALA A 151 17.22 -16.23 -1.56
C ALA A 151 18.44 -16.43 -2.47
N ALA A 152 18.66 -17.64 -2.97
CA ALA A 152 19.74 -17.91 -3.93
C ALA A 152 19.55 -17.16 -5.26
N PHE A 153 18.30 -17.09 -5.76
CA PHE A 153 17.95 -16.31 -6.96
C PHE A 153 18.23 -14.81 -6.75
N LEU A 154 17.83 -14.24 -5.61
CA LEU A 154 17.97 -12.81 -5.35
C LEU A 154 19.40 -12.38 -5.04
N ALA A 155 20.24 -13.25 -4.47
CA ALA A 155 21.58 -12.90 -3.99
C ALA A 155 22.49 -12.34 -5.11
N GLY A 156 22.49 -12.96 -6.28
CA GLY A 156 23.28 -12.51 -7.44
C GLY A 156 22.85 -11.13 -7.94
N PRO A 157 21.57 -10.98 -8.34
CA PRO A 157 21.02 -9.73 -8.85
C PRO A 157 21.12 -8.54 -7.88
N THR A 158 20.88 -8.74 -6.59
CA THR A 158 20.91 -7.65 -5.60
C THR A 158 22.29 -7.42 -4.97
N GLY A 159 23.15 -8.44 -4.98
CA GLY A 159 24.41 -8.42 -4.23
C GLY A 159 24.24 -8.53 -2.72
N LEU A 160 23.03 -8.80 -2.24
CA LEU A 160 22.75 -9.05 -0.82
C LEU A 160 23.25 -10.45 -0.43
N PRO A 161 23.80 -10.64 0.78
CA PRO A 161 24.18 -11.97 1.26
C PRO A 161 23.00 -12.93 1.30
N GLN A 162 23.16 -14.14 0.76
CA GLN A 162 22.08 -15.13 0.68
C GLN A 162 21.52 -15.49 2.06
N ASN A 163 22.35 -15.59 3.10
CA ASN A 163 21.89 -15.85 4.47
C ASN A 163 20.97 -14.72 5.00
N THR A 164 21.31 -13.47 4.74
CA THR A 164 20.46 -12.32 5.08
C THR A 164 19.08 -12.42 4.38
N LEU A 165 19.08 -12.80 3.09
CA LEU A 165 17.84 -13.01 2.34
C LEU A 165 17.03 -14.19 2.91
N VAL A 166 17.69 -15.30 3.31
CA VAL A 166 17.00 -16.42 3.98
C VAL A 166 16.36 -15.96 5.28
N ASP A 167 17.06 -15.16 6.09
CA ASP A 167 16.54 -14.68 7.38
C ASP A 167 15.31 -13.78 7.20
N VAL A 168 15.34 -12.79 6.29
CA VAL A 168 14.21 -11.88 6.07
C VAL A 168 13.01 -12.58 5.41
N LEU A 169 13.25 -13.52 4.49
CA LEU A 169 12.18 -14.31 3.88
C LEU A 169 11.57 -15.30 4.88
N THR A 170 12.37 -15.84 5.80
CA THR A 170 11.87 -16.70 6.89
C THR A 170 10.97 -15.89 7.83
N ALA A 171 11.40 -14.69 8.23
CA ALA A 171 10.58 -13.81 9.06
C ALA A 171 9.25 -13.48 8.36
N HIS A 172 9.28 -13.08 7.07
CA HIS A 172 8.07 -12.83 6.29
C HIS A 172 7.10 -14.02 6.30
N VAL A 173 7.60 -15.23 6.06
CA VAL A 173 6.79 -16.46 6.08
C VAL A 173 6.16 -16.71 7.46
N LEU A 174 6.92 -16.51 8.53
CA LEU A 174 6.43 -16.71 9.90
C LEU A 174 5.40 -15.65 10.30
N ASP A 175 5.63 -14.38 9.97
CA ASP A 175 4.70 -13.30 10.26
C ASP A 175 3.38 -13.49 9.50
N THR A 176 3.44 -13.88 8.22
CA THR A 176 2.25 -14.18 7.43
C THR A 176 1.50 -15.41 7.96
N ALA A 177 2.22 -16.45 8.38
CA ALA A 177 1.61 -17.64 8.99
C ALA A 177 0.90 -17.31 10.32
N ALA A 178 1.48 -16.40 11.12
CA ALA A 178 0.84 -15.92 12.36
C ALA A 178 -0.48 -15.21 12.07
N VAL A 179 -0.53 -14.35 11.04
CA VAL A 179 -1.80 -13.70 10.60
C VAL A 179 -2.85 -14.76 10.27
N VAL A 180 -2.50 -15.81 9.51
CA VAL A 180 -3.44 -16.88 9.13
C VAL A 180 -3.91 -17.67 10.36
N ASP A 181 -3.01 -18.00 11.28
CA ASP A 181 -3.35 -18.72 12.51
C ASP A 181 -4.31 -17.91 13.39
N ASP A 182 -4.04 -16.61 13.58
CA ASP A 182 -4.88 -15.73 14.39
C ASP A 182 -6.24 -15.45 13.73
N GLN A 183 -6.30 -15.34 12.40
CA GLN A 183 -7.56 -15.30 11.65
C GLN A 183 -8.38 -16.58 11.88
N GLY A 184 -7.74 -17.75 11.77
CA GLY A 184 -8.37 -19.05 11.99
C GLY A 184 -8.87 -19.24 13.43
N ALA A 185 -8.13 -18.74 14.40
CA ALA A 185 -8.51 -18.71 15.81
C ALA A 185 -9.53 -17.61 16.15
N LYS A 186 -9.88 -16.73 15.20
CA LYS A 186 -10.70 -15.52 15.40
C LYS A 186 -10.14 -14.57 16.45
N ASN A 187 -8.82 -14.59 16.64
CA ASN A 187 -8.11 -13.64 17.48
C ASN A 187 -7.80 -12.36 16.68
N TYR A 188 -8.86 -11.67 16.27
CA TYR A 188 -8.77 -10.58 15.31
C TYR A 188 -7.84 -9.44 15.77
N THR A 189 -7.84 -9.09 17.06
CA THR A 189 -6.93 -8.05 17.58
C THR A 189 -5.48 -8.38 17.29
N LYS A 190 -5.07 -9.65 17.50
CA LYS A 190 -3.70 -10.09 17.22
C LYS A 190 -3.47 -10.23 15.71
N ALA A 191 -4.44 -10.75 14.95
CA ALA A 191 -4.35 -10.89 13.50
C ALA A 191 -4.05 -9.55 12.81
N TYR A 192 -4.72 -8.46 13.21
CA TYR A 192 -4.47 -7.12 12.65
C TYR A 192 -3.15 -6.50 13.14
N ALA A 193 -2.71 -6.79 14.37
CA ALA A 193 -1.40 -6.36 14.85
C ALA A 193 -0.27 -7.06 14.09
N ASP A 194 -0.38 -8.37 13.88
CA ASP A 194 0.58 -9.15 13.10
C ASP A 194 0.57 -8.76 11.63
N LEU A 195 -0.61 -8.46 11.06
CA LEU A 195 -0.74 -7.97 9.68
C LEU A 195 0.01 -6.65 9.47
N ARG A 196 -0.12 -5.69 10.39
CA ARG A 196 0.64 -4.43 10.35
C ARG A 196 2.15 -4.68 10.47
N THR A 197 2.56 -5.63 11.31
CA THR A 197 3.96 -6.03 11.45
C THR A 197 4.50 -6.65 10.15
N ALA A 198 3.77 -7.59 9.56
CA ALA A 198 4.12 -8.22 8.29
C ALA A 198 4.20 -7.20 7.15
N TYR A 199 3.27 -6.23 7.13
CA TYR A 199 3.25 -5.14 6.15
C TYR A 199 4.50 -4.26 6.25
N ALA A 200 4.81 -3.75 7.43
CA ALA A 200 6.01 -2.93 7.65
C ALA A 200 7.32 -3.69 7.36
N GLN A 201 7.33 -5.01 7.58
CA GLN A 201 8.49 -5.84 7.23
C GLN A 201 8.69 -5.93 5.72
N LEU A 202 7.62 -6.04 4.93
CA LEU A 202 7.73 -6.11 3.47
C LEU A 202 8.25 -4.81 2.85
N TYR A 203 7.94 -3.66 3.41
CA TYR A 203 8.57 -2.39 3.01
C TYR A 203 10.09 -2.43 3.25
N LYS A 204 10.56 -2.95 4.38
CA LYS A 204 12.01 -3.12 4.63
C LYS A 204 12.69 -4.08 3.66
N ILE A 205 11.98 -5.12 3.21
CA ILE A 205 12.46 -6.03 2.17
C ILE A 205 12.55 -5.29 0.84
N GLY A 206 11.54 -4.52 0.47
CA GLY A 206 11.54 -3.67 -0.73
C GLY A 206 12.68 -2.66 -0.72
N ASP A 207 12.89 -1.98 0.40
CA ASP A 207 14.02 -1.08 0.63
C ASP A 207 15.38 -1.74 0.31
N ALA A 208 15.60 -2.93 0.88
CA ALA A 208 16.84 -3.67 0.68
C ALA A 208 17.03 -4.13 -0.77
N LEU A 209 15.94 -4.64 -1.39
CA LEU A 209 15.95 -5.06 -2.79
C LEU A 209 16.20 -3.87 -3.73
N ALA A 210 15.51 -2.75 -3.53
CA ALA A 210 15.69 -1.54 -4.33
C ALA A 210 17.12 -1.01 -4.25
N GLY A 211 17.69 -0.98 -3.04
CA GLY A 211 19.08 -0.59 -2.82
C GLY A 211 20.05 -1.50 -3.58
N GLY A 212 19.89 -2.81 -3.47
CA GLY A 212 20.70 -3.79 -4.17
C GLY A 212 20.59 -3.72 -5.69
N ILE A 213 19.34 -3.67 -6.21
CA ILE A 213 19.06 -3.59 -7.65
C ILE A 213 19.62 -2.29 -8.24
N SER A 214 19.34 -1.12 -7.64
CA SER A 214 19.85 0.15 -8.15
C SER A 214 21.38 0.25 -8.12
N ALA A 215 22.03 -0.35 -7.13
CA ALA A 215 23.49 -0.43 -7.11
C ALA A 215 24.04 -1.32 -8.24
N LYS A 216 23.41 -2.46 -8.53
CA LYS A 216 23.85 -3.42 -9.56
C LYS A 216 23.58 -2.96 -10.99
N VAL A 217 22.46 -2.28 -11.23
CA VAL A 217 22.05 -1.81 -12.56
C VAL A 217 21.80 -0.31 -12.58
N SER A 218 22.75 0.47 -12.03
CA SER A 218 22.67 1.91 -11.85
C SER A 218 22.43 2.71 -13.14
N SER A 219 22.81 2.16 -14.29
CA SER A 219 22.48 2.77 -15.60
C SER A 219 20.98 2.74 -15.91
N LYS A 220 20.24 1.75 -15.41
CA LYS A 220 18.76 1.67 -15.55
C LYS A 220 18.06 2.46 -14.47
N PHE A 221 18.57 2.45 -13.25
CA PHE A 221 18.00 3.10 -12.07
C PHE A 221 18.99 4.08 -11.43
N PRO A 222 19.30 5.21 -12.11
CA PRO A 222 20.16 6.25 -11.56
C PRO A 222 19.50 6.95 -10.38
N GLY A 223 20.34 7.42 -9.43
CA GLY A 223 19.92 8.17 -8.24
C GLY A 223 20.17 7.41 -6.94
N ASN A 224 19.78 8.04 -5.83
CA ASN A 224 19.93 7.46 -4.50
C ASN A 224 18.53 7.08 -3.96
N PRO A 225 18.21 5.78 -3.78
CA PRO A 225 16.93 5.35 -3.25
C PRO A 225 16.80 5.57 -1.73
N ASN A 226 17.88 5.93 -1.02
CA ASN A 226 17.94 5.89 0.45
C ASN A 226 18.15 7.28 1.08
N ASN A 227 17.94 8.38 0.33
CA ASN A 227 18.02 9.71 0.94
C ASN A 227 16.78 10.03 1.78
N SER A 228 16.89 11.03 2.65
CA SER A 228 15.82 11.41 3.59
C SER A 228 14.52 11.89 2.93
N ALA A 229 14.59 12.49 1.76
CA ALA A 229 13.40 12.91 1.00
C ALA A 229 12.67 11.71 0.38
N VAL A 230 13.41 10.72 -0.14
CA VAL A 230 12.85 9.44 -0.61
C VAL A 230 12.23 8.69 0.57
N GLN A 231 12.88 8.68 1.74
CA GLN A 231 12.33 8.02 2.94
C GLN A 231 10.99 8.64 3.36
N LEU A 232 10.86 9.97 3.32
CA LEU A 232 9.56 10.62 3.58
C LEU A 232 8.50 10.20 2.58
N ARG A 233 8.85 10.19 1.28
CA ARG A 233 7.93 9.77 0.20
C ARG A 233 7.46 8.33 0.43
N VAL A 234 8.37 7.42 0.74
CA VAL A 234 8.06 6.01 1.03
C VAL A 234 7.18 5.89 2.27
N ASN A 235 7.54 6.54 3.37
CA ASN A 235 6.75 6.46 4.61
C ASN A 235 5.31 6.97 4.45
N LEU A 236 5.10 8.03 3.67
CA LEU A 236 3.74 8.52 3.40
C LEU A 236 2.95 7.52 2.55
N ASN A 237 3.58 6.92 1.55
CA ASN A 237 2.94 5.91 0.72
C ASN A 237 2.61 4.65 1.54
N GLU A 238 3.53 4.18 2.39
CA GLU A 238 3.31 3.08 3.31
C GLU A 238 2.07 3.31 4.17
N LEU A 239 2.01 4.44 4.88
CA LEU A 239 0.91 4.75 5.78
C LEU A 239 -0.43 4.94 5.05
N PHE A 240 -0.42 5.54 3.87
CA PHE A 240 -1.65 5.79 3.11
C PHE A 240 -2.17 4.52 2.43
N GLN A 241 -1.30 3.66 1.91
CA GLN A 241 -1.71 2.36 1.38
C GLN A 241 -2.28 1.47 2.50
N GLU A 242 -1.61 1.42 3.66
CA GLU A 242 -2.10 0.69 4.84
C GLU A 242 -3.48 1.19 5.26
N HIS A 243 -3.68 2.52 5.29
CA HIS A 243 -4.98 3.13 5.62
C HIS A 243 -6.11 2.57 4.75
N LEU A 244 -5.91 2.54 3.44
CA LEU A 244 -6.95 2.08 2.52
C LEU A 244 -7.29 0.61 2.75
N TYR A 245 -6.28 -0.27 2.85
CA TYR A 245 -6.55 -1.70 3.02
C TYR A 245 -7.19 -2.01 4.36
N LEU A 246 -6.77 -1.35 5.45
CA LEU A 246 -7.41 -1.49 6.75
C LEU A 246 -8.87 -0.99 6.73
N ALA A 247 -9.15 0.13 6.05
CA ALA A 247 -10.52 0.63 5.87
C ALA A 247 -11.39 -0.37 5.09
N SER A 248 -10.86 -0.90 3.97
CA SER A 248 -11.56 -1.92 3.17
C SER A 248 -11.81 -3.22 3.95
N MET A 249 -10.88 -3.64 4.81
CA MET A 249 -11.09 -4.81 5.68
C MET A 249 -12.14 -4.53 6.77
N ALA A 250 -12.12 -3.35 7.38
CA ALA A 250 -13.09 -2.95 8.39
C ALA A 250 -14.52 -2.87 7.79
N THR A 251 -14.69 -2.21 6.64
CA THR A 251 -16.01 -2.11 5.99
C THR A 251 -16.53 -3.48 5.57
N SER A 252 -15.67 -4.36 5.07
CA SER A 252 -16.01 -5.73 4.71
C SER A 252 -16.49 -6.53 5.93
N ALA A 253 -15.83 -6.41 7.09
CA ALA A 253 -16.26 -7.05 8.33
C ALA A 253 -17.60 -6.50 8.82
N ALA A 254 -17.80 -5.16 8.78
CA ALA A 254 -19.05 -4.53 9.16
C ALA A 254 -20.23 -4.96 8.27
N LEU A 255 -20.02 -5.11 6.96
CA LEU A 255 -21.04 -5.57 6.01
C LEU A 255 -21.42 -7.03 6.22
N ARG A 256 -20.48 -7.88 6.70
CA ARG A 256 -20.73 -9.29 6.97
C ARG A 256 -21.45 -9.52 8.29
N TYR A 257 -21.03 -8.84 9.34
CA TYR A 257 -21.35 -9.20 10.72
C TYR A 257 -21.90 -8.03 11.54
N GLY A 258 -21.90 -6.82 11.00
CA GLY A 258 -22.32 -5.60 11.68
C GLY A 258 -21.17 -4.84 12.36
N ALA A 259 -21.45 -3.59 12.71
CA ALA A 259 -20.45 -2.67 13.27
C ALA A 259 -20.07 -2.94 14.74
N THR A 260 -20.58 -3.99 15.34
CA THR A 260 -20.20 -4.44 16.70
C THR A 260 -19.42 -5.74 16.68
N ASP A 261 -19.17 -6.30 15.50
CA ASP A 261 -18.43 -7.55 15.35
C ASP A 261 -16.96 -7.40 15.80
N PRO A 262 -16.38 -8.40 16.48
CA PRO A 262 -14.98 -8.35 16.93
C PRO A 262 -13.96 -8.13 15.80
N GLU A 263 -14.20 -8.63 14.57
CA GLU A 263 -13.33 -8.39 13.42
C GLU A 263 -13.40 -6.93 12.99
N PHE A 264 -14.61 -6.33 12.92
CA PHE A 264 -14.77 -4.91 12.63
C PHE A 264 -14.08 -4.03 13.68
N VAL A 265 -14.27 -4.33 14.97
CA VAL A 265 -13.64 -3.57 16.07
C VAL A 265 -12.12 -3.64 16.00
N ALA A 266 -11.56 -4.82 15.72
CA ALA A 266 -10.12 -5.01 15.60
C ALA A 266 -9.54 -4.28 14.38
N ALA A 267 -10.17 -4.39 13.21
CA ALA A 267 -9.78 -3.68 12.00
C ALA A 267 -9.87 -2.16 12.18
N GLY A 268 -10.95 -1.66 12.80
CA GLY A 268 -11.14 -0.25 13.14
C GLY A 268 -10.08 0.27 14.12
N THR A 269 -9.68 -0.56 15.08
CA THR A 269 -8.57 -0.21 16.01
C THR A 269 -7.25 -0.08 15.28
N ALA A 270 -6.92 -1.02 14.39
CA ALA A 270 -5.71 -0.94 13.55
C ALA A 270 -5.75 0.30 12.63
N LEU A 271 -6.90 0.58 12.01
CA LEU A 271 -7.12 1.77 11.18
C LEU A 271 -6.93 3.08 11.97
N ASN A 272 -7.41 3.15 13.20
CA ASN A 272 -7.22 4.32 14.09
C ASN A 272 -5.76 4.47 14.51
N THR A 273 -5.04 3.37 14.75
CA THR A 273 -3.60 3.40 15.04
C THR A 273 -2.83 3.93 13.83
N ASN A 274 -3.13 3.44 12.62
CA ASN A 274 -2.55 3.99 11.39
C ASN A 274 -2.82 5.50 11.25
N GLY A 275 -4.05 5.97 11.51
CA GLY A 275 -4.36 7.40 11.50
C GLY A 275 -3.51 8.21 12.50
N THR A 276 -3.23 7.65 13.68
CA THR A 276 -2.33 8.25 14.68
C THR A 276 -0.90 8.34 14.16
N ASP A 277 -0.41 7.31 13.46
CA ASP A 277 0.93 7.28 12.88
C ASP A 277 1.08 8.32 11.77
N ILE A 278 0.05 8.49 10.91
CA ILE A 278 0.02 9.56 9.89
C ILE A 278 0.04 10.94 10.58
N GLY A 279 -0.79 11.13 11.62
CA GLY A 279 -0.81 12.36 12.41
C GLY A 279 0.53 12.67 13.07
N ALA A 280 1.24 11.65 13.56
CA ALA A 280 2.58 11.81 14.12
C ALA A 280 3.60 12.25 13.05
N ALA A 281 3.50 11.75 11.81
CA ALA A 281 4.32 12.21 10.70
C ALA A 281 4.06 13.71 10.41
N VAL A 282 2.81 14.15 10.42
CA VAL A 282 2.46 15.59 10.31
C VAL A 282 3.03 16.38 11.48
N GLY A 283 2.86 15.89 12.72
CA GLY A 283 3.35 16.54 13.94
C GLY A 283 4.87 16.71 13.95
N SER A 284 5.62 15.76 13.38
CA SER A 284 7.09 15.85 13.28
C SER A 284 7.57 17.01 12.41
N LEU A 285 6.74 17.46 11.47
CA LEU A 285 7.03 18.58 10.57
C LEU A 285 6.46 19.91 11.09
N TYR A 286 5.24 19.92 11.58
CA TYR A 286 4.45 21.12 11.87
C TYR A 286 4.15 21.35 13.36
N GLY A 287 4.46 20.40 14.24
CA GLY A 287 4.19 20.47 15.67
C GLY A 287 2.83 19.92 16.10
N ALA A 288 2.60 19.92 17.40
CA ALA A 288 1.47 19.25 18.05
C ALA A 288 0.08 19.80 17.63
N ASP A 289 -0.05 21.12 17.42
CA ASP A 289 -1.34 21.70 17.04
C ASP A 289 -1.79 21.22 15.66
N ALA A 290 -0.87 21.13 14.68
CA ALA A 290 -1.15 20.59 13.37
C ALA A 290 -1.48 19.09 13.43
N GLN A 291 -0.78 18.32 14.27
CA GLN A 291 -1.10 16.92 14.52
C GLN A 291 -2.52 16.75 15.07
N ASN A 292 -2.89 17.54 16.07
CA ASN A 292 -4.22 17.47 16.69
C ASN A 292 -5.33 17.82 15.68
N GLN A 293 -5.12 18.87 14.86
CA GLN A 293 -6.07 19.26 13.82
C GLN A 293 -6.19 18.16 12.75
N PHE A 294 -5.06 17.60 12.32
CA PHE A 294 -5.04 16.46 11.40
C PHE A 294 -5.84 15.29 11.96
N ASN A 295 -5.54 14.85 13.19
CA ASN A 295 -6.19 13.71 13.83
C ASN A 295 -7.71 13.89 13.96
N ALA A 296 -8.17 15.11 14.28
CA ALA A 296 -9.60 15.38 14.38
C ALA A 296 -10.32 15.22 13.03
N LEU A 297 -9.77 15.78 11.95
CA LEU A 297 -10.33 15.67 10.60
C LEU A 297 -10.26 14.24 10.08
N TRP A 298 -9.14 13.55 10.32
CA TRP A 298 -8.91 12.16 9.89
C TRP A 298 -9.85 11.19 10.58
N SER A 299 -10.01 11.29 11.90
CA SER A 299 -10.95 10.46 12.65
C SER A 299 -12.41 10.69 12.21
N ALA A 300 -12.78 11.94 11.92
CA ALA A 300 -14.13 12.26 11.48
C ALA A 300 -14.50 11.56 10.15
N HIS A 301 -13.58 11.51 9.16
CA HIS A 301 -13.89 10.86 7.89
C HIS A 301 -14.04 9.34 8.02
N ASN A 302 -13.24 8.70 8.89
CA ASN A 302 -13.43 7.29 9.21
C ASN A 302 -14.85 7.02 9.75
N GLY A 303 -15.36 7.90 10.64
CA GLY A 303 -16.71 7.82 11.16
C GLY A 303 -17.78 7.97 10.07
N PHE A 304 -17.58 8.85 9.11
CA PHE A 304 -18.53 9.01 7.99
C PHE A 304 -18.53 7.78 7.06
N PHE A 305 -17.41 7.10 6.90
CA PHE A 305 -17.39 5.83 6.18
C PHE A 305 -18.05 4.68 6.93
N VAL A 306 -18.02 4.68 8.27
CA VAL A 306 -18.84 3.75 9.06
C VAL A 306 -20.33 4.00 8.80
N ASP A 307 -20.78 5.27 8.82
CA ASP A 307 -22.17 5.62 8.49
C ASP A 307 -22.56 5.21 7.06
N TYR A 308 -21.66 5.43 6.09
CA TYR A 308 -21.86 4.98 4.71
C TYR A 308 -22.05 3.47 4.65
N THR A 309 -21.15 2.71 5.30
CA THR A 309 -21.18 1.25 5.34
C THR A 309 -22.48 0.72 5.98
N ILE A 310 -22.95 1.35 7.06
CA ILE A 310 -24.23 1.01 7.67
C ILE A 310 -25.38 1.28 6.68
N GLY A 311 -25.33 2.40 5.95
CA GLY A 311 -26.30 2.74 4.91
C GLY A 311 -26.37 1.68 3.80
N VAL A 312 -25.22 1.13 3.38
CA VAL A 312 -25.14 0.02 2.43
C VAL A 312 -25.72 -1.26 3.04
N ALA A 313 -25.33 -1.62 4.25
CA ALA A 313 -25.78 -2.83 4.95
C ALA A 313 -27.29 -2.86 5.16
N THR A 314 -27.89 -1.70 5.48
CA THR A 314 -29.33 -1.55 5.74
C THR A 314 -30.13 -1.16 4.50
N LYS A 315 -29.49 -0.97 3.35
CA LYS A 315 -30.09 -0.45 2.10
C LYS A 315 -30.78 0.91 2.30
N ASP A 316 -30.25 1.73 3.19
CA ASP A 316 -30.73 3.07 3.52
C ASP A 316 -30.03 4.12 2.64
N ALA A 317 -30.68 4.51 1.54
CA ALA A 317 -30.17 5.50 0.60
C ALA A 317 -30.02 6.89 1.24
N ALA A 318 -30.88 7.25 2.20
CA ALA A 318 -30.81 8.54 2.89
C ALA A 318 -29.57 8.60 3.80
N LYS A 319 -29.27 7.52 4.53
CA LYS A 319 -28.08 7.41 5.37
C LYS A 319 -26.80 7.45 4.51
N LYS A 320 -26.77 6.72 3.39
CA LYS A 320 -25.65 6.81 2.41
C LYS A 320 -25.46 8.25 1.93
N GLY A 321 -26.54 8.92 1.51
CA GLY A 321 -26.49 10.30 1.03
C GLY A 321 -25.94 11.26 2.09
N ALA A 322 -26.45 11.17 3.32
CA ALA A 322 -26.00 11.99 4.44
C ALA A 322 -24.51 11.77 4.76
N ALA A 323 -24.02 10.53 4.68
CA ALA A 323 -22.61 10.21 4.87
C ALA A 323 -21.73 10.86 3.78
N VAL A 324 -22.13 10.79 2.51
CA VAL A 324 -21.44 11.45 1.38
C VAL A 324 -21.42 12.97 1.57
N ASP A 325 -22.53 13.57 1.98
CA ASP A 325 -22.58 15.02 2.24
C ASP A 325 -21.67 15.43 3.40
N ASN A 326 -21.62 14.63 4.48
CA ASN A 326 -20.67 14.85 5.58
C ASN A 326 -19.22 14.73 5.11
N LEU A 327 -18.87 13.71 4.30
CA LEU A 327 -17.54 13.56 3.71
C LEU A 327 -17.17 14.79 2.88
N LYS A 328 -18.08 15.34 2.05
CA LYS A 328 -17.81 16.55 1.26
C LYS A 328 -17.62 17.79 2.15
N MET A 329 -18.60 18.06 3.03
CA MET A 329 -18.68 19.34 3.76
C MET A 329 -17.78 19.36 5.00
N LYS A 330 -17.66 18.23 5.71
CA LYS A 330 -16.97 18.17 7.01
C LYS A 330 -15.59 17.52 6.94
N TYR A 331 -15.20 16.93 5.79
CA TYR A 331 -13.88 16.38 5.59
C TYR A 331 -13.17 17.00 4.38
N ILE A 332 -13.64 16.80 3.14
CA ILE A 332 -12.90 17.26 1.94
C ILE A 332 -12.63 18.76 2.03
N THR A 333 -13.65 19.58 2.28
CA THR A 333 -13.50 21.05 2.32
C THR A 333 -12.52 21.51 3.41
N PRO A 334 -12.69 21.17 4.70
CA PRO A 334 -11.76 21.65 5.74
C PRO A 334 -10.39 20.97 5.65
N PHE A 335 -10.30 19.71 5.22
CA PHE A 335 -9.03 19.01 5.15
C PHE A 335 -8.17 19.49 3.98
N SER A 336 -8.77 19.75 2.81
CA SER A 336 -8.05 20.36 1.68
C SER A 336 -7.56 21.78 2.02
N ALA A 337 -8.33 22.56 2.77
CA ALA A 337 -7.90 23.88 3.26
C ALA A 337 -6.72 23.76 4.26
N PHE A 338 -6.79 22.83 5.21
CA PHE A 338 -5.71 22.53 6.15
C PHE A 338 -4.43 22.14 5.42
N LEU A 339 -4.51 21.17 4.50
CA LEU A 339 -3.36 20.72 3.72
C LEU A 339 -2.81 21.84 2.82
N SER A 340 -3.66 22.63 2.19
CA SER A 340 -3.23 23.75 1.35
C SER A 340 -2.46 24.81 2.15
N GLY A 341 -2.95 25.18 3.33
CA GLY A 341 -2.25 26.08 4.26
C GLY A 341 -0.92 25.51 4.74
N ALA A 342 -0.87 24.22 5.00
CA ALA A 342 0.35 23.53 5.42
C ALA A 342 1.38 23.42 4.30
N THR A 343 0.99 23.09 3.08
CA THR A 343 1.88 22.66 1.99
C THR A 343 2.08 23.74 0.90
N GLY A 344 1.12 24.64 0.73
CA GLY A 344 1.07 25.56 -0.41
C GLY A 344 0.57 24.92 -1.72
N VAL A 345 0.16 23.64 -1.70
CA VAL A 345 -0.52 23.01 -2.83
C VAL A 345 -1.92 23.64 -2.99
N PRO A 346 -2.38 23.97 -4.21
CA PRO A 346 -3.70 24.56 -4.40
C PRO A 346 -4.81 23.73 -3.77
N GLN A 347 -5.73 24.39 -3.04
CA GLN A 347 -6.81 23.70 -2.33
C GLN A 347 -7.70 22.88 -3.27
N ASP A 348 -8.02 23.40 -4.46
CA ASP A 348 -8.86 22.69 -5.43
C ASP A 348 -8.20 21.39 -5.94
N ALA A 349 -6.88 21.41 -6.14
CA ALA A 349 -6.14 20.20 -6.50
C ALA A 349 -6.23 19.13 -5.39
N LEU A 350 -6.02 19.53 -4.14
CA LEU A 350 -6.16 18.63 -2.98
C LEU A 350 -7.59 18.14 -2.83
N ALA A 351 -8.60 19.02 -2.98
CA ALA A 351 -10.00 18.63 -2.92
C ALA A 351 -10.36 17.62 -4.01
N GLY A 352 -9.80 17.76 -5.22
CA GLY A 352 -9.95 16.81 -6.31
C GLY A 352 -9.42 15.43 -5.94
N LEU A 353 -8.18 15.33 -5.42
CA LEU A 353 -7.56 14.08 -4.99
C LEU A 353 -8.35 13.40 -3.85
N LEU A 354 -8.76 14.18 -2.84
CA LEU A 354 -9.58 13.68 -1.74
C LEU A 354 -10.95 13.20 -2.23
N THR A 355 -11.56 13.89 -3.21
CA THR A 355 -12.83 13.47 -3.81
C THR A 355 -12.67 12.11 -4.52
N THR A 356 -11.61 11.93 -5.30
CA THR A 356 -11.31 10.66 -5.96
C THR A 356 -11.18 9.55 -4.93
N HIS A 357 -10.37 9.74 -3.88
CA HIS A 357 -10.21 8.78 -2.79
C HIS A 357 -11.55 8.40 -2.14
N ILE A 358 -12.40 9.38 -1.83
CA ILE A 358 -13.71 9.12 -1.23
C ILE A 358 -14.62 8.31 -2.16
N LEU A 359 -14.64 8.62 -3.46
CA LEU A 359 -15.48 7.94 -4.43
C LEU A 359 -15.01 6.51 -4.70
N THR A 360 -13.70 6.28 -4.83
CA THR A 360 -13.15 4.93 -5.04
C THR A 360 -13.33 4.06 -3.80
N THR A 361 -13.15 4.61 -2.59
CA THR A 361 -13.44 3.89 -1.34
C THR A 361 -14.93 3.57 -1.19
N ALA A 362 -15.83 4.49 -1.54
CA ALA A 362 -17.26 4.23 -1.51
C ALA A 362 -17.67 3.13 -2.51
N ALA A 363 -17.03 3.07 -3.68
CA ALA A 363 -17.25 2.00 -4.65
C ALA A 363 -16.86 0.63 -4.08
N ILE A 364 -15.72 0.53 -3.39
CA ILE A 364 -15.32 -0.70 -2.70
C ILE A 364 -16.40 -1.17 -1.72
N VAL A 365 -16.95 -0.25 -0.91
CA VAL A 365 -17.99 -0.58 0.08
C VAL A 365 -19.28 -1.06 -0.62
N ASP A 366 -19.69 -0.42 -1.71
CA ASP A 366 -20.86 -0.81 -2.48
C ASP A 366 -20.69 -2.21 -3.10
N ASP A 367 -19.52 -2.50 -3.69
CA ASP A 367 -19.21 -3.79 -4.28
C ASP A 367 -19.11 -4.92 -3.24
N GLN A 368 -18.53 -4.63 -2.08
CA GLN A 368 -18.53 -5.55 -0.94
C GLN A 368 -19.97 -5.84 -0.46
N GLY A 369 -20.81 -4.81 -0.38
CA GLY A 369 -22.23 -4.95 -0.03
C GLY A 369 -23.03 -5.75 -1.05
N ALA A 370 -22.69 -5.61 -2.33
CA ALA A 370 -23.25 -6.40 -3.43
C ALA A 370 -22.66 -7.81 -3.52
N LYS A 371 -21.56 -8.10 -2.80
CA LYS A 371 -20.74 -9.32 -2.91
C LYS A 371 -20.12 -9.49 -4.31
N ASP A 372 -19.91 -8.39 -5.02
CA ASP A 372 -19.14 -8.37 -6.28
C ASP A 372 -17.63 -8.34 -5.96
N TRP A 373 -17.13 -9.47 -5.49
CA TRP A 373 -15.75 -9.59 -5.02
C TRP A 373 -14.73 -9.36 -6.13
N ALA A 374 -15.08 -9.68 -7.38
CA ALA A 374 -14.21 -9.43 -8.52
C ALA A 374 -13.99 -7.93 -8.74
N LYS A 375 -15.06 -7.14 -8.59
CA LYS A 375 -15.00 -5.69 -8.70
C LYS A 375 -14.37 -5.07 -7.44
N ALA A 376 -14.80 -5.46 -6.25
CA ALA A 376 -14.25 -4.98 -4.98
C ALA A 376 -12.72 -5.16 -4.90
N SER A 377 -12.19 -6.32 -5.32
CA SER A 377 -10.75 -6.57 -5.33
C SER A 377 -9.98 -5.76 -6.39
N THR A 378 -10.65 -5.37 -7.48
CA THR A 378 -10.09 -4.49 -8.51
C THR A 378 -10.05 -3.05 -7.98
N ASP A 379 -11.15 -2.61 -7.38
CA ASP A 379 -11.29 -1.25 -6.85
C ASP A 379 -10.37 -1.04 -5.63
N ASP A 380 -10.13 -2.06 -4.80
CA ASP A 380 -9.10 -2.01 -3.74
C ASP A 380 -7.71 -1.63 -4.30
N ARG A 381 -7.27 -2.30 -5.38
CA ARG A 381 -5.97 -2.00 -6.00
C ARG A 381 -5.94 -0.61 -6.64
N THR A 382 -7.04 -0.19 -7.27
CA THR A 382 -7.17 1.14 -7.87
C THR A 382 -7.11 2.21 -6.80
N ALA A 383 -7.87 2.05 -5.72
CA ALA A 383 -7.91 3.00 -4.63
C ALA A 383 -6.56 3.07 -3.86
N ALA A 384 -5.83 1.94 -3.74
CA ALA A 384 -4.47 1.94 -3.19
C ALA A 384 -3.50 2.77 -4.06
N HIS A 385 -3.63 2.70 -5.38
CA HIS A 385 -2.88 3.56 -6.29
C HIS A 385 -3.29 5.04 -6.16
N ASP A 386 -4.57 5.34 -5.98
CA ASP A 386 -5.05 6.72 -5.75
C ASP A 386 -4.46 7.32 -4.47
N MET A 387 -4.18 6.50 -3.43
CA MET A 387 -3.48 6.96 -2.23
C MET A 387 -2.06 7.44 -2.52
N GLN A 388 -1.34 6.80 -3.45
CA GLN A 388 -0.04 7.29 -3.91
C GLN A 388 -0.17 8.66 -4.59
N MET A 389 -1.23 8.90 -5.35
CA MET A 389 -1.49 10.21 -5.98
C MET A 389 -1.71 11.33 -4.97
N ILE A 390 -2.05 11.00 -3.71
CA ILE A 390 -2.13 11.96 -2.60
C ILE A 390 -0.77 12.07 -1.89
N ALA A 391 -0.11 10.93 -1.61
CA ALA A 391 1.14 10.86 -0.86
C ALA A 391 2.30 11.60 -1.55
N ASP A 392 2.48 11.36 -2.85
CA ASP A 392 3.60 11.91 -3.62
C ASP A 392 3.61 13.46 -3.66
N PRO A 393 2.52 14.16 -4.02
CA PRO A 393 2.49 15.62 -3.99
C PRO A 393 2.68 16.19 -2.58
N LEU A 394 2.15 15.54 -1.55
CA LEU A 394 2.33 15.97 -0.16
C LEU A 394 3.79 15.81 0.26
N GLY A 395 4.42 14.68 -0.03
CA GLY A 395 5.83 14.43 0.24
C GLY A 395 6.74 15.47 -0.43
N ALA A 396 6.52 15.74 -1.72
CA ALA A 396 7.25 16.77 -2.46
C ALA A 396 7.08 18.18 -1.85
N ALA A 397 5.85 18.53 -1.45
CA ALA A 397 5.56 19.80 -0.81
C ALA A 397 6.23 19.94 0.57
N PHE A 398 6.28 18.87 1.36
CA PHE A 398 6.97 18.85 2.65
C PHE A 398 8.49 19.02 2.49
N VAL A 399 9.11 18.30 1.55
CA VAL A 399 10.54 18.46 1.25
C VAL A 399 10.85 19.90 0.83
N LYS A 400 10.02 20.48 -0.05
CA LYS A 400 10.17 21.87 -0.50
C LYS A 400 10.02 22.87 0.65
N LYS A 401 9.12 22.63 1.60
CA LYS A 401 8.84 23.56 2.72
C LYS A 401 9.87 23.46 3.84
N PHE A 402 10.46 22.28 4.05
CA PHE A 402 11.42 22.02 5.11
C PHE A 402 12.77 21.52 4.59
N PRO A 403 13.43 22.23 3.64
CA PRO A 403 14.62 21.72 2.97
C PRO A 403 15.76 21.37 3.95
N ALA A 404 15.85 22.08 5.07
CA ALA A 404 16.87 21.81 6.11
C ALA A 404 16.67 20.47 6.83
N LYS A 405 15.48 19.86 6.78
CA LYS A 405 15.22 18.52 7.34
C LYS A 405 15.60 17.39 6.39
N PHE A 406 15.83 17.70 5.11
CA PHE A 406 16.05 16.74 4.03
C PHE A 406 17.39 17.02 3.31
N THR A 407 18.45 17.11 4.08
CA THR A 407 19.84 17.22 3.57
C THR A 407 20.46 15.82 3.45
N SER A 408 21.43 15.67 2.50
CA SER A 408 22.22 14.44 2.31
C SER A 408 23.09 14.15 3.52
#